data_db290f7ec798388a7aafdd618ec698ea
#
_entry.id   db290f7ec798388a7aafdd618ec698ea
#
_cell.length_a   1.000
_cell.length_b   1.000
_cell.length_c   1.000
_cell.angle_alpha   90.00
_cell.angle_beta   90.00
_cell.angle_gamma   90.00
#
_symmetry.space_group_name_H-M   'P 1'
#
loop_
_entity.id
_entity.type
_entity.pdbx_description
1 polymer ?
#
loop_
_entity_poly.entity_id
_entity_poly.type
_entity_poly.pdbx_seq_one_letter_code
_entity_poly.pdbx_strand_id
1 'polypeptide(L)'
;ATHLPEFIQTEGIVVGEDLNFRNLKGYISKFFERMGYEEFRLIPSYYPYTEMSVEVQVKHDGEWVGLGGAGMFRSEVVKPLLGREVPVLAWGLGFGRIAFLQMGLDDIRDLYRNDIENLEKTPVWRPER
;
A
#
# COMPACT_ATOMS: atom_id res chain seq x y z
N ALA A 1 17.09 -9.03 -2.94
CA ALA A 1 16.33 -8.92 -1.66
C ALA A 1 14.97 -8.26 -1.93
N THR A 2 13.95 -8.66 -1.18
CA THR A 2 12.56 -8.16 -1.34
C THR A 2 12.04 -7.42 -0.11
N HIS A 3 12.78 -7.42 0.99
CA HIS A 3 12.43 -6.80 2.25
C HIS A 3 13.64 -6.09 2.85
N LEU A 4 13.38 -4.96 3.48
CA LEU A 4 14.37 -4.17 4.21
C LEU A 4 13.89 -3.94 5.65
N PRO A 5 14.81 -3.73 6.62
CA PRO A 5 14.45 -3.40 8.00
C PRO A 5 13.85 -1.99 8.12
N GLU A 6 14.14 -1.12 7.17
CA GLU A 6 13.59 0.23 7.03
C GLU A 6 13.03 0.39 5.62
N PHE A 7 11.83 0.96 5.51
CA PHE A 7 11.14 1.10 4.22
C PHE A 7 10.14 2.26 4.26
N ILE A 8 9.77 2.74 3.08
CA ILE A 8 8.79 3.83 2.91
C ILE A 8 7.43 3.22 2.59
N GLN A 9 6.39 3.72 3.24
CA GLN A 9 5.00 3.39 2.95
C GLN A 9 4.21 4.62 2.48
N THR A 10 3.26 4.37 1.59
CA THR A 10 2.18 5.31 1.30
C THR A 10 1.01 4.95 2.20
N GLU A 11 0.76 5.79 3.18
CA GLU A 11 -0.31 5.56 4.15
C GLU A 11 -1.47 6.54 3.94
N GLY A 12 -2.64 6.14 4.35
CA GLY A 12 -3.80 7.01 4.32
C GLY A 12 -4.91 6.55 5.25
N ILE A 13 -5.69 7.52 5.67
CA ILE A 13 -6.92 7.31 6.42
C ILE A 13 -8.05 8.14 5.82
N VAL A 14 -9.28 7.62 5.91
CA VAL A 14 -10.50 8.35 5.55
C VAL A 14 -11.49 8.19 6.68
N VAL A 15 -11.99 9.32 7.19
CA VAL A 15 -12.96 9.38 8.29
C VAL A 15 -14.32 9.84 7.76
N GLY A 16 -15.39 9.15 8.09
CA GLY A 16 -16.74 9.55 7.68
C GLY A 16 -17.82 8.62 8.22
N GLU A 17 -19.01 9.17 8.47
CA GLU A 17 -20.13 8.47 9.13
C GLU A 17 -20.68 7.28 8.29
N ASP A 18 -20.68 7.41 6.96
CA ASP A 18 -21.26 6.43 6.04
C ASP A 18 -20.21 5.48 5.41
N LEU A 19 -18.99 5.49 5.94
CA LEU A 19 -17.92 4.66 5.39
C LEU A 19 -18.03 3.21 5.84
N ASN A 20 -17.67 2.32 4.92
CA ASN A 20 -17.64 0.88 5.15
C ASN A 20 -16.52 0.22 4.33
N PHE A 21 -16.37 -1.09 4.48
CA PHE A 21 -15.31 -1.84 3.79
C PHE A 21 -15.40 -1.78 2.26
N ARG A 22 -16.60 -1.60 1.67
CA ARG A 22 -16.77 -1.43 0.22
C ARG A 22 -16.08 -0.14 -0.26
N ASN A 23 -16.16 0.93 0.53
CA ASN A 23 -15.47 2.18 0.23
C ASN A 23 -13.95 1.99 0.27
N LEU A 24 -13.42 1.26 1.27
CA LEU A 24 -12.00 0.93 1.35
C LEU A 24 -11.53 0.19 0.09
N LYS A 25 -12.28 -0.85 -0.32
CA LYS A 25 -12.00 -1.56 -1.57
C LYS A 25 -11.99 -0.61 -2.78
N GLY A 26 -12.92 0.34 -2.84
CA GLY A 26 -12.99 1.34 -3.90
C GLY A 26 -11.75 2.24 -3.97
N TYR A 27 -11.26 2.74 -2.82
CA TYR A 27 -10.03 3.53 -2.75
C TYR A 27 -8.81 2.75 -3.23
N ILE A 28 -8.65 1.52 -2.75
CA ILE A 28 -7.53 0.64 -3.14
C ILE A 28 -7.61 0.29 -4.63
N SER A 29 -8.80 -0.03 -5.14
CA SER A 29 -9.00 -0.28 -6.57
C SER A 29 -8.57 0.91 -7.43
N LYS A 30 -9.01 2.11 -7.04
CA LYS A 30 -8.68 3.34 -7.79
C LYS A 30 -7.20 3.69 -7.72
N PHE A 31 -6.55 3.40 -6.60
CA PHE A 31 -5.10 3.56 -6.46
C PHE A 31 -4.35 2.66 -7.44
N PHE A 32 -4.66 1.35 -7.47
CA PHE A 32 -3.96 0.41 -8.35
C PHE A 32 -4.26 0.63 -9.83
N GLU A 33 -5.50 0.98 -10.17
CA GLU A 33 -5.84 1.39 -11.54
C GLU A 33 -4.94 2.54 -12.03
N ARG A 34 -4.74 3.56 -11.18
CA ARG A 34 -3.88 4.71 -11.50
C ARG A 34 -2.38 4.37 -11.53
N MET A 35 -1.98 3.33 -10.81
CA MET A 35 -0.60 2.82 -10.80
C MET A 35 -0.34 1.81 -11.94
N GLY A 36 -1.34 1.53 -12.79
CA GLY A 36 -1.19 0.62 -13.93
C GLY A 36 -1.28 -0.86 -13.58
N TYR A 37 -1.80 -1.23 -12.40
CA TYR A 37 -2.05 -2.62 -12.06
C TYR A 37 -3.46 -3.03 -12.48
N GLU A 38 -3.55 -4.07 -13.33
CA GLU A 38 -4.84 -4.60 -13.81
C GLU A 38 -5.52 -5.51 -12.78
N GLU A 39 -4.73 -6.28 -12.03
CA GLU A 39 -5.24 -7.26 -11.08
C GLU A 39 -4.71 -6.99 -9.67
N PHE A 40 -5.63 -6.91 -8.71
CA PHE A 40 -5.32 -6.90 -7.28
C PHE A 40 -6.30 -7.77 -6.52
N ARG A 41 -5.91 -8.21 -5.32
CA ARG A 41 -6.80 -8.93 -4.41
C ARG A 41 -6.58 -8.52 -2.96
N LEU A 42 -7.63 -8.69 -2.17
CA LEU A 42 -7.63 -8.47 -0.73
C LEU A 42 -7.74 -9.81 -0.03
N ILE A 43 -6.75 -10.16 0.76
CA ILE A 43 -6.70 -11.41 1.50
C ILE A 43 -7.02 -11.10 2.96
N PRO A 44 -7.99 -11.79 3.61
CA PRO A 44 -8.22 -11.65 5.03
C PRO A 44 -6.92 -11.80 5.82
N SER A 45 -6.66 -10.86 6.72
CA SER A 45 -5.43 -10.80 7.51
C SER A 45 -5.74 -10.33 8.93
N TYR A 46 -4.73 -10.22 9.77
CA TYR A 46 -4.87 -9.72 11.12
C TYR A 46 -3.85 -8.61 11.40
N TYR A 47 -4.39 -7.46 11.84
CA TYR A 47 -3.60 -6.38 12.44
C TYR A 47 -4.28 -5.97 13.73
N PRO A 48 -3.52 -5.73 14.82
CA PRO A 48 -4.12 -5.52 16.15
C PRO A 48 -5.00 -4.27 16.24
N TYR A 49 -4.80 -3.30 15.36
CA TYR A 49 -5.48 -2.00 15.36
C TYR A 49 -6.64 -1.89 14.35
N THR A 50 -6.87 -2.90 13.51
CA THR A 50 -7.97 -2.93 12.53
C THR A 50 -8.88 -4.14 12.70
N GLU A 51 -10.14 -3.96 12.30
CA GLU A 51 -11.17 -4.99 12.11
C GLU A 51 -12.19 -4.44 11.09
N MET A 52 -12.39 -4.99 9.98
CA MET A 52 -11.76 -6.06 9.23
C MET A 52 -10.35 -5.67 8.76
N SER A 53 -9.46 -6.63 8.76
CA SER A 53 -8.09 -6.46 8.29
C SER A 53 -7.85 -7.27 7.02
N VAL A 54 -7.16 -6.70 6.05
CA VAL A 54 -6.78 -7.38 4.81
C VAL A 54 -5.36 -7.08 4.42
N GLU A 55 -4.68 -8.07 3.87
CA GLU A 55 -3.46 -7.88 3.10
C GLU A 55 -3.83 -7.51 1.66
N VAL A 56 -3.14 -6.54 1.12
CA VAL A 56 -3.31 -6.07 -0.26
C VAL A 56 -2.22 -6.68 -1.13
N GLN A 57 -2.62 -7.40 -2.17
CA GLN A 57 -1.71 -8.02 -3.12
C GLN A 57 -2.05 -7.59 -4.55
N VAL A 58 -1.02 -7.41 -5.38
CA VAL A 58 -1.15 -7.17 -6.82
C VAL A 58 -0.53 -8.32 -7.60
N LYS A 59 -0.97 -8.51 -8.83
CA LYS A 59 -0.36 -9.44 -9.75
C LYS A 59 0.73 -8.75 -10.55
N HIS A 60 1.93 -9.29 -10.52
CA HIS A 60 3.09 -8.79 -11.26
C HIS A 60 3.85 -9.99 -11.83
N ASP A 61 4.10 -9.98 -13.14
CA ASP A 61 4.75 -11.08 -13.87
C ASP A 61 4.16 -12.48 -13.58
N GLY A 62 2.83 -12.54 -13.43
CA GLY A 62 2.10 -13.77 -13.14
C GLY A 62 2.08 -14.19 -11.66
N GLU A 63 2.87 -13.55 -10.80
CA GLU A 63 2.97 -13.84 -9.37
C GLU A 63 2.17 -12.84 -8.52
N TRP A 64 1.63 -13.30 -7.39
CA TRP A 64 0.96 -12.43 -6.43
C TRP A 64 1.97 -11.85 -5.43
N VAL A 65 2.08 -10.54 -5.41
CA VAL A 65 3.01 -9.80 -4.54
C VAL A 65 2.25 -9.00 -3.50
N GLY A 66 2.54 -9.24 -2.22
CA GLY A 66 2.00 -8.47 -1.10
C GLY A 66 2.61 -7.07 -1.06
N LEU A 67 1.77 -6.05 -0.99
CA LEU A 67 2.20 -4.66 -0.95
C LEU A 67 1.97 -3.99 0.41
N GLY A 68 1.10 -4.53 1.25
CA GLY A 68 0.83 -3.97 2.56
C GLY A 68 -0.52 -4.36 3.12
N GLY A 69 -0.97 -3.65 4.13
CA GLY A 69 -2.22 -3.89 4.82
C GLY A 69 -3.23 -2.77 4.67
N ALA A 70 -4.49 -3.14 4.83
CA ALA A 70 -5.60 -2.19 4.90
C ALA A 70 -6.69 -2.73 5.83
N GLY A 71 -7.57 -1.85 6.30
CA GLY A 71 -8.66 -2.24 7.17
C GLY A 71 -9.48 -1.06 7.66
N MET A 72 -10.36 -1.34 8.60
CA MET A 72 -11.07 -0.32 9.36
C MET A 72 -10.51 -0.27 10.77
N PHE A 73 -10.17 0.91 11.27
CA PHE A 73 -9.66 1.04 12.62
C PHE A 73 -10.71 0.60 13.65
N ARG A 74 -10.24 -0.11 14.66
CA ARG A 74 -11.06 -0.50 15.81
C ARG A 74 -11.50 0.73 16.59
N SER A 75 -12.65 0.63 17.24
CA SER A 75 -13.19 1.68 18.11
C SER A 75 -12.22 2.09 19.22
N GLU A 76 -11.46 1.12 19.75
CA GLU A 76 -10.44 1.35 20.77
C GLU A 76 -9.29 2.25 20.30
N VAL A 77 -9.06 2.34 19.00
CA VAL A 77 -8.08 3.24 18.38
C VAL A 77 -8.71 4.60 18.09
N VAL A 78 -9.91 4.59 17.51
CA VAL A 78 -10.59 5.79 17.00
C VAL A 78 -11.09 6.68 18.14
N LYS A 79 -11.77 6.10 19.12
CA LYS A 79 -12.46 6.83 20.19
C LYS A 79 -11.54 7.68 21.06
N PRO A 80 -10.36 7.22 21.50
CA PRO A 80 -9.41 8.05 22.24
C PRO A 80 -8.86 9.23 21.45
N LEU A 81 -8.72 9.09 20.13
CA LEU A 81 -8.12 10.10 19.27
C LEU A 81 -9.14 11.15 18.77
N LEU A 82 -10.35 10.71 18.42
CA LEU A 82 -11.40 11.57 17.85
C LEU A 82 -12.49 11.97 18.85
N GLY A 83 -12.48 11.42 20.08
CA GLY A 83 -13.48 11.69 21.11
C GLY A 83 -14.85 11.05 20.83
N ARG A 84 -15.01 10.31 19.74
CA ARG A 84 -16.26 9.66 19.32
C ARG A 84 -15.99 8.42 18.48
N GLU A 85 -16.98 7.57 18.37
CA GLU A 85 -16.98 6.48 17.41
C GLU A 85 -17.38 6.98 16.02
N VAL A 86 -16.56 6.70 15.02
CA VAL A 86 -16.83 6.99 13.62
C VAL A 86 -16.02 6.01 12.76
N PRO A 87 -16.57 5.51 11.66
CA PRO A 87 -15.81 4.64 10.76
C PRO A 87 -14.54 5.34 10.24
N VAL A 88 -13.42 4.64 10.30
CA VAL A 88 -12.14 5.10 9.78
C VAL A 88 -11.53 4.00 8.92
N LEU A 89 -11.42 4.27 7.64
CA LEU A 89 -10.68 3.43 6.71
C LEU A 89 -9.20 3.75 6.81
N ALA A 90 -8.35 2.72 6.70
CA ALA A 90 -6.90 2.89 6.78
C ALA A 90 -6.18 1.94 5.82
N TRP A 91 -5.04 2.38 5.32
CA TRP A 91 -4.12 1.55 4.53
C TRP A 91 -2.68 1.99 4.73
N GLY A 92 -1.75 1.00 4.63
CA GLY A 92 -0.32 1.22 4.56
C GLY A 92 0.25 0.34 3.46
N LEU A 93 0.66 0.95 2.35
CA LEU A 93 1.20 0.25 1.19
C LEU A 93 2.69 0.53 1.06
N GLY A 94 3.50 -0.53 0.89
CA GLY A 94 4.93 -0.43 0.74
C GLY A 94 5.33 0.28 -0.56
N PHE A 95 5.56 1.59 -0.49
CA PHE A 95 5.91 2.41 -1.65
C PHE A 95 7.20 1.93 -2.33
N GLY A 96 8.22 1.60 -1.55
CA GLY A 96 9.48 1.08 -2.08
C GLY A 96 9.28 -0.21 -2.90
N ARG A 97 8.35 -1.09 -2.49
CA ARG A 97 8.04 -2.30 -3.24
C ARG A 97 7.28 -2.00 -4.53
N ILE A 98 6.36 -1.04 -4.53
CA ILE A 98 5.67 -0.60 -5.74
C ILE A 98 6.69 -0.02 -6.75
N ALA A 99 7.58 0.87 -6.30
CA ALA A 99 8.63 1.44 -7.13
C ALA A 99 9.58 0.36 -7.68
N PHE A 100 10.03 -0.57 -6.83
CA PHE A 100 10.87 -1.69 -7.20
C PHE A 100 10.27 -2.52 -8.36
N LEU A 101 8.99 -2.89 -8.23
CA LEU A 101 8.28 -3.66 -9.27
C LEU A 101 8.13 -2.84 -10.57
N GLN A 102 7.72 -1.59 -10.47
CA GLN A 102 7.48 -0.72 -11.63
C GLN A 102 8.77 -0.35 -12.38
N MET A 103 9.90 -0.31 -11.69
CA MET A 103 11.20 -0.03 -12.29
C MET A 103 11.92 -1.28 -12.80
N GLY A 104 11.35 -2.48 -12.60
CA GLY A 104 11.92 -3.76 -13.03
C GLY A 104 13.27 -4.04 -12.37
N LEU A 105 13.45 -3.68 -11.10
CA LEU A 105 14.69 -3.92 -10.37
C LEU A 105 14.73 -5.35 -9.80
N ASP A 106 15.92 -5.95 -9.76
CA ASP A 106 16.12 -7.29 -9.21
C ASP A 106 16.36 -7.29 -7.70
N ASP A 107 16.80 -6.18 -7.14
CA ASP A 107 17.08 -6.03 -5.71
C ASP A 107 16.56 -4.69 -5.18
N ILE A 108 15.66 -4.75 -4.16
CA ILE A 108 15.06 -3.56 -3.57
C ILE A 108 16.10 -2.61 -2.94
N ARG A 109 17.29 -3.11 -2.58
CA ARG A 109 18.38 -2.30 -2.06
C ARG A 109 18.91 -1.28 -3.08
N ASP A 110 18.69 -1.52 -4.37
CA ASP A 110 19.12 -0.62 -5.43
C ASP A 110 18.36 0.71 -5.41
N LEU A 111 17.15 0.74 -4.84
CA LEU A 111 16.40 1.97 -4.57
C LEU A 111 17.06 2.88 -3.52
N TYR A 112 17.94 2.34 -2.70
CA TYR A 112 18.55 3.03 -1.55
C TYR A 112 20.07 3.20 -1.71
N ARG A 113 20.63 2.78 -2.83
CA ARG A 113 22.05 3.01 -3.15
C ARG A 113 22.23 4.43 -3.63
N ASN A 114 23.01 5.21 -2.89
CA ASN A 114 23.36 6.59 -3.23
C ASN A 114 24.65 6.65 -4.12
N ASP A 115 24.69 5.79 -5.13
CA ASP A 115 25.75 5.81 -6.13
C ASP A 115 25.35 6.75 -7.26
N ILE A 116 26.16 7.80 -7.47
CA ILE A 116 25.90 8.86 -8.46
C ILE A 116 25.80 8.27 -9.87
N GLU A 117 26.66 7.35 -10.24
CA GLU A 117 26.64 6.73 -11.55
C GLU A 117 25.35 5.93 -11.79
N ASN A 118 24.87 5.25 -10.76
CA ASN A 118 23.59 4.53 -10.80
C ASN A 118 22.41 5.49 -10.90
N LEU A 119 22.42 6.58 -10.14
CA LEU A 119 21.36 7.60 -10.17
C LEU A 119 21.26 8.29 -11.53
N GLU A 120 22.38 8.61 -12.17
CA GLU A 120 22.43 9.20 -13.51
C GLU A 120 21.87 8.28 -14.60
N LYS A 121 22.06 6.96 -14.44
CA LYS A 121 21.60 5.95 -15.41
C LYS A 121 20.17 5.47 -15.17
N THR A 122 19.63 5.68 -13.96
CA THR A 122 18.29 5.22 -13.61
C THR A 122 17.22 6.05 -14.33
N PRO A 123 16.38 5.45 -15.17
CA PRO A 123 15.34 6.19 -15.88
C PRO A 123 14.29 6.71 -14.91
N VAL A 124 13.78 7.90 -15.17
CA VAL A 124 12.64 8.43 -14.43
C VAL A 124 11.39 7.65 -14.83
N TRP A 125 10.85 6.89 -13.89
CA TRP A 125 9.58 6.22 -14.12
C TRP A 125 8.44 7.24 -14.30
N ARG A 126 7.61 7.02 -15.30
CA ARG A 126 6.40 7.80 -15.56
C ARG A 126 5.24 6.84 -15.80
N PRO A 127 4.09 7.04 -15.16
CA PRO A 127 2.91 6.24 -15.49
C PRO A 127 2.54 6.43 -16.96
N GLU A 128 2.26 5.36 -17.66
CA GLU A 128 1.66 5.44 -18.98
C GLU A 128 0.30 6.13 -18.87
N ARG A 129 0.03 7.05 -19.77
CA ARG A 129 -1.21 7.83 -19.79
C ARG A 129 -2.33 7.06 -20.48
#